data_a588361414af163b5e1e07cfc634a7e6
#
_entry.id   a588361414af163b5e1e07cfc634a7e6
#
_cell.length_a   1.000
_cell.length_b   1.000
_cell.length_c   1.000
_cell.angle_alpha   90.00
_cell.angle_beta   90.00
_cell.angle_gamma   90.00
#
_symmetry.space_group_name_H-M   'P 1'
#
loop_
_entity.id
_entity.type
_entity.pdbx_description
1 polymer ?
#
loop_
_entity_poly.entity_id
_entity_poly.type
_entity_poly.pdbx_seq_one_letter_code
_entity_poly.pdbx_strand_id
1 'polypeptide(L)'
;MRRAGLALIGFLLLGFAEPAALSAQEKVLRVRIGSDITGLDPAKLFNIENQVICNHIYNGLVRYEYEKNGAIVPDLAERWDVSTDGRTYTFHLRKGVKWHKGYGELTADDVKFSYERVLDPKTASRYQGEFKLVEAVEVVDPLTVRIRLKSKYPGFLNKVAAYNQGFVISKKAMEKLGDQYATNPVGTGPFVFESWSPKNQVVLLANKEYFGGAPKLDRVVFKLIQEETTAEIALQRGEIDVFFALQNAEVIDRLSKAPGITVQRRTANHTINAVLNSTYEPLGKHQVRLAIAHALNLKALREVFFNGLKGQPNWVLTSSFEESAKDLTEWPYDPDKAKALLREAGYPNGFKLTITSPTLQPYDKVAVVLADDLRKVGLDTNVQLLERAAYLAARGAGTPQVVITGVTGPADPDQPLWNLLHSSSFPPGLNTSRYKGIDQLLEAAQVELDRTKRLALYRQIQLKLREDVPIVPLYNDQLFAATRAGVKGFAPDPQFTMNAYPVTIEK
;
A
#
# COMPACT_ATOMS: atom_id res chain seq x y z
N MET A 1 -23.54 52.86 85.67
CA MET A 1 -22.95 51.59 85.32
C MET A 1 -23.92 50.85 84.41
N ARG A 2 -23.73 50.95 83.12
CA ARG A 2 -24.57 50.27 82.10
C ARG A 2 -23.69 49.35 81.28
N ARG A 3 -23.97 48.09 81.32
CA ARG A 3 -23.34 47.07 80.47
C ARG A 3 -24.01 47.05 79.13
N ALA A 4 -23.24 47.25 78.06
CA ALA A 4 -23.67 47.08 76.69
C ALA A 4 -23.34 45.66 76.25
N GLY A 5 -24.36 44.90 75.81
CA GLY A 5 -24.17 43.57 75.25
C GLY A 5 -23.96 43.68 73.69
N LEU A 6 -22.88 43.09 73.23
CA LEU A 6 -22.63 42.92 71.81
C LEU A 6 -23.31 41.64 71.31
N ALA A 7 -24.22 41.75 70.35
CA ALA A 7 -24.79 40.60 69.64
C ALA A 7 -23.90 40.28 68.40
N LEU A 8 -23.32 39.11 68.36
CA LEU A 8 -22.57 38.60 67.21
C LEU A 8 -23.56 37.92 66.22
N ILE A 9 -23.76 38.54 65.04
CA ILE A 9 -24.54 37.94 63.95
C ILE A 9 -23.55 37.12 63.13
N GLY A 10 -23.63 35.79 63.23
CA GLY A 10 -22.87 34.86 62.38
C GLY A 10 -23.48 34.76 60.94
N PHE A 11 -22.77 35.23 59.94
CA PHE A 11 -23.14 34.98 58.53
C PHE A 11 -22.66 33.58 58.13
N LEU A 12 -23.62 32.66 57.93
CA LEU A 12 -23.35 31.35 57.32
C LEU A 12 -23.19 31.55 55.80
N LEU A 13 -21.96 31.54 55.33
CA LEU A 13 -21.66 31.46 53.90
C LEU A 13 -21.90 30.01 53.44
N LEU A 14 -23.06 29.75 52.83
CA LEU A 14 -23.32 28.55 52.05
C LEU A 14 -22.52 28.66 50.75
N GLY A 15 -21.33 28.03 50.72
CA GLY A 15 -20.55 27.83 49.50
C GLY A 15 -21.31 26.87 48.60
N PHE A 16 -21.90 27.37 47.52
CA PHE A 16 -22.31 26.53 46.37
C PHE A 16 -21.03 26.01 45.71
N ALA A 17 -20.66 24.76 45.97
CA ALA A 17 -19.68 24.04 45.15
C ALA A 17 -20.33 23.79 43.81
N GLU A 18 -19.95 24.55 42.76
CA GLU A 18 -20.24 24.18 41.40
C GLU A 18 -19.65 22.79 41.15
N PRO A 19 -20.42 21.83 40.57
CA PRO A 19 -19.85 20.54 40.20
C PRO A 19 -18.80 20.82 39.12
N ALA A 20 -17.54 20.56 39.44
CA ALA A 20 -16.46 20.53 38.45
C ALA A 20 -16.89 19.58 37.33
N ALA A 21 -17.26 20.14 36.18
CA ALA A 21 -17.52 19.34 35.00
C ALA A 21 -16.27 18.51 34.77
N LEU A 22 -16.35 17.18 34.94
CA LEU A 22 -15.30 16.26 34.52
C LEU A 22 -15.10 16.51 33.02
N SER A 23 -14.06 17.27 32.69
CA SER A 23 -13.62 17.41 31.30
C SER A 23 -13.33 15.99 30.79
N ALA A 24 -14.15 15.51 29.89
CA ALA A 24 -13.91 14.22 29.28
C ALA A 24 -12.50 14.25 28.67
N GLN A 25 -11.63 13.37 29.16
CA GLN A 25 -10.25 13.33 28.69
C GLN A 25 -10.22 13.10 27.19
N GLU A 26 -9.49 13.95 26.45
CA GLU A 26 -9.34 13.89 25.00
C GLU A 26 -8.83 12.50 24.56
N LYS A 27 -9.50 11.89 23.58
CA LYS A 27 -9.15 10.58 23.04
C LYS A 27 -8.14 10.75 21.89
N VAL A 28 -6.88 10.65 22.26
CA VAL A 28 -5.75 10.86 21.34
C VAL A 28 -5.11 9.52 20.96
N LEU A 29 -5.09 9.18 19.67
CA LEU A 29 -4.32 8.05 19.15
C LEU A 29 -2.95 8.55 18.70
N ARG A 30 -1.87 8.00 19.27
CA ARG A 30 -0.49 8.32 18.92
C ARG A 30 0.09 7.17 18.13
N VAL A 31 0.46 7.45 16.86
CA VAL A 31 0.96 6.46 15.91
C VAL A 31 2.41 6.77 15.55
N ARG A 32 3.27 5.76 15.59
CA ARG A 32 4.65 5.88 15.06
C ARG A 32 4.63 5.91 13.54
N ILE A 33 5.41 6.84 12.95
CA ILE A 33 5.84 6.80 11.55
C ILE A 33 7.38 6.72 11.49
N GLY A 34 7.91 6.06 10.45
CA GLY A 34 9.35 5.77 10.34
C GLY A 34 10.15 6.86 9.61
N SER A 35 9.51 7.64 8.77
CA SER A 35 10.13 8.78 8.07
C SER A 35 9.22 9.99 8.07
N ASP A 36 9.81 11.17 7.87
CA ASP A 36 9.04 12.41 7.78
C ASP A 36 8.30 12.51 6.44
N ILE A 37 7.22 13.26 6.42
CA ILE A 37 6.48 13.56 5.19
C ILE A 37 7.21 14.62 4.36
N THR A 38 6.89 14.65 3.08
CA THR A 38 7.42 15.65 2.12
C THR A 38 6.35 16.64 1.66
N GLY A 39 5.10 16.39 2.04
CA GLY A 39 3.92 17.18 1.68
C GLY A 39 2.68 16.31 1.60
N LEU A 40 1.51 16.92 1.56
CA LEU A 40 0.21 16.26 1.58
C LEU A 40 -0.67 16.60 0.36
N ASP A 41 -0.03 16.98 -0.77
CA ASP A 41 -0.71 17.08 -2.06
C ASP A 41 -0.86 15.68 -2.69
N PRO A 42 -2.10 15.16 -2.88
CA PRO A 42 -2.30 13.80 -3.37
C PRO A 42 -1.68 13.52 -4.75
N ALA A 43 -1.60 14.51 -5.63
CA ALA A 43 -0.99 14.33 -6.94
C ALA A 43 0.54 14.12 -6.89
N LYS A 44 1.17 14.43 -5.76
CA LYS A 44 2.64 14.44 -5.57
C LYS A 44 3.11 13.54 -4.43
N LEU A 45 2.30 12.59 -3.97
CA LEU A 45 2.67 11.67 -2.87
C LEU A 45 3.91 10.85 -3.24
N PHE A 46 4.87 10.74 -2.33
CA PHE A 46 6.16 10.15 -2.61
C PHE A 46 6.48 8.90 -1.78
N ASN A 47 6.09 8.87 -0.51
CA ASN A 47 6.36 7.77 0.42
C ASN A 47 5.09 7.26 1.10
N ILE A 48 5.24 6.16 1.82
CA ILE A 48 4.13 5.50 2.54
C ILE A 48 3.55 6.42 3.63
N GLU A 49 4.36 7.17 4.34
CA GLU A 49 3.92 8.04 5.42
C GLU A 49 3.00 9.16 4.91
N ASN A 50 3.35 9.75 3.75
CA ASN A 50 2.46 10.73 3.09
C ASN A 50 1.10 10.11 2.81
N GLN A 51 1.08 8.89 2.27
CA GLN A 51 -0.14 8.19 1.93
C GLN A 51 -0.95 7.80 3.17
N VAL A 52 -0.30 7.28 4.22
CA VAL A 52 -0.96 6.97 5.49
C VAL A 52 -1.71 8.18 6.03
N ILE A 53 -1.09 9.35 6.02
CA ILE A 53 -1.71 10.58 6.51
C ILE A 53 -2.82 11.06 5.57
N CYS A 54 -2.59 11.03 4.25
CA CYS A 54 -3.58 11.44 3.25
C CYS A 54 -4.86 10.59 3.31
N ASN A 55 -4.77 9.31 3.61
CA ASN A 55 -5.94 8.42 3.79
C ASN A 55 -6.90 8.86 4.92
N HIS A 56 -6.43 9.69 5.86
CA HIS A 56 -7.26 10.25 6.92
C HIS A 56 -7.90 11.58 6.55
N ILE A 57 -7.27 12.30 5.60
CA ILE A 57 -7.67 13.66 5.21
C ILE A 57 -8.60 13.64 4.00
N TYR A 58 -8.39 12.73 3.05
CA TYR A 58 -9.08 12.70 1.76
C TYR A 58 -9.95 11.46 1.58
N ASN A 59 -10.88 11.56 0.64
CA ASN A 59 -11.67 10.45 0.11
C ASN A 59 -11.49 10.34 -1.41
N GLY A 60 -11.81 9.18 -1.97
CA GLY A 60 -11.95 8.96 -3.42
C GLY A 60 -13.42 8.86 -3.83
N LEU A 61 -13.69 8.63 -5.11
CA LEU A 61 -15.06 8.31 -5.54
C LEU A 61 -15.55 7.01 -4.92
N VAL A 62 -14.67 6.03 -4.83
CA VAL A 62 -14.87 4.73 -4.18
C VAL A 62 -13.70 4.47 -3.25
N ARG A 63 -13.77 3.44 -2.42
CA ARG A 63 -12.67 3.03 -1.55
C ARG A 63 -12.53 1.50 -1.52
N TYR A 64 -11.38 1.03 -1.06
CA TYR A 64 -11.18 -0.38 -0.77
C TYR A 64 -11.74 -0.74 0.61
N GLU A 65 -12.31 -1.94 0.72
CA GLU A 65 -12.68 -2.55 1.99
C GLU A 65 -11.88 -3.84 2.19
N TYR A 66 -10.76 -3.73 2.89
CA TYR A 66 -9.80 -4.83 3.02
C TYR A 66 -10.28 -5.99 3.88
N GLU A 67 -11.22 -5.75 4.79
CA GLU A 67 -11.91 -6.82 5.53
C GLU A 67 -12.73 -7.71 4.59
N LYS A 68 -13.11 -7.19 3.42
CA LYS A 68 -13.79 -7.87 2.33
C LYS A 68 -12.86 -8.14 1.14
N ASN A 69 -11.62 -8.54 1.38
CA ASN A 69 -10.63 -8.88 0.35
C ASN A 69 -10.34 -7.75 -0.66
N GLY A 70 -10.35 -6.50 -0.21
CA GLY A 70 -10.10 -5.34 -1.08
C GLY A 70 -11.26 -5.01 -2.03
N ALA A 71 -12.48 -5.42 -1.72
CA ALA A 71 -13.64 -5.07 -2.52
C ALA A 71 -13.80 -3.55 -2.65
N ILE A 72 -14.18 -3.10 -3.84
CA ILE A 72 -14.53 -1.69 -4.11
C ILE A 72 -15.92 -1.42 -3.54
N VAL A 73 -16.01 -0.41 -2.70
CA VAL A 73 -17.25 0.04 -2.06
C VAL A 73 -17.45 1.55 -2.22
N PRO A 74 -18.69 2.06 -2.08
CA PRO A 74 -18.97 3.49 -2.11
C PRO A 74 -18.11 4.32 -1.14
N ASP A 75 -17.69 5.54 -1.60
CA ASP A 75 -17.06 6.54 -0.76
C ASP A 75 -17.72 7.90 -1.02
N LEU A 76 -17.12 8.85 -1.77
CA LEU A 76 -17.78 10.10 -2.16
C LEU A 76 -18.94 9.87 -3.13
N ALA A 77 -18.83 8.88 -4.01
CA ALA A 77 -19.98 8.39 -4.77
C ALA A 77 -20.76 7.37 -3.93
N GLU A 78 -22.09 7.53 -3.86
CA GLU A 78 -22.96 6.55 -3.20
C GLU A 78 -23.29 5.35 -4.11
N ARG A 79 -23.19 5.55 -5.44
CA ARG A 79 -23.34 4.53 -6.47
C ARG A 79 -22.70 4.98 -7.78
N TRP A 80 -22.52 4.05 -8.68
CA TRP A 80 -22.05 4.31 -10.04
C TRP A 80 -22.68 3.36 -11.04
N ASP A 81 -22.75 3.80 -12.30
CA ASP A 81 -23.21 3.03 -13.43
C ASP A 81 -22.09 2.87 -14.44
N VAL A 82 -22.00 1.70 -15.09
CA VAL A 82 -21.04 1.43 -16.15
C VAL A 82 -21.81 1.14 -17.43
N SER A 83 -21.46 1.82 -18.52
CA SER A 83 -22.06 1.56 -19.84
C SER A 83 -21.80 0.13 -20.31
N THR A 84 -22.67 -0.38 -21.17
CA THR A 84 -22.58 -1.76 -21.71
C THR A 84 -21.28 -2.02 -22.47
N ASP A 85 -20.70 -0.99 -23.07
CA ASP A 85 -19.39 -1.07 -23.75
C ASP A 85 -18.19 -0.96 -22.79
N GLY A 86 -18.44 -0.74 -21.47
CA GLY A 86 -17.41 -0.65 -20.44
C GLY A 86 -16.52 0.58 -20.53
N ARG A 87 -16.90 1.62 -21.31
CA ARG A 87 -16.09 2.81 -21.54
C ARG A 87 -16.56 4.04 -20.79
N THR A 88 -17.75 4.03 -20.24
CA THR A 88 -18.31 5.19 -19.54
C THR A 88 -18.73 4.81 -18.14
N TYR A 89 -18.19 5.53 -17.16
CA TYR A 89 -18.48 5.41 -15.74
C TYR A 89 -19.22 6.67 -15.29
N THR A 90 -20.44 6.53 -14.79
CA THR A 90 -21.23 7.65 -14.25
C THR A 90 -21.34 7.49 -12.74
N PHE A 91 -20.76 8.43 -12.00
CA PHE A 91 -20.75 8.42 -10.53
C PHE A 91 -21.77 9.41 -9.99
N HIS A 92 -22.57 8.97 -9.02
CA HIS A 92 -23.56 9.79 -8.32
C HIS A 92 -22.99 10.13 -6.94
N LEU A 93 -22.66 11.40 -6.73
CA LEU A 93 -22.02 11.89 -5.53
C LEU A 93 -23.00 12.01 -4.36
N ARG A 94 -22.51 11.83 -3.15
CA ARG A 94 -23.26 12.10 -1.91
C ARG A 94 -23.58 13.59 -1.81
N LYS A 95 -24.80 13.90 -1.42
CA LYS A 95 -25.23 15.26 -1.13
C LYS A 95 -24.71 15.73 0.22
N GLY A 96 -24.30 17.00 0.33
CA GLY A 96 -23.97 17.64 1.61
C GLY A 96 -22.62 17.23 2.19
N VAL A 97 -21.72 16.62 1.40
CA VAL A 97 -20.33 16.33 1.83
C VAL A 97 -19.56 17.65 1.93
N LYS A 98 -19.10 17.98 3.14
CA LYS A 98 -18.42 19.25 3.41
C LYS A 98 -16.91 19.11 3.27
N TRP A 99 -16.29 20.10 2.64
CA TRP A 99 -14.87 20.31 2.67
C TRP A 99 -14.42 20.80 4.03
N HIS A 100 -13.28 20.30 4.51
CA HIS A 100 -12.65 20.77 5.74
C HIS A 100 -12.49 22.31 5.74
N LYS A 101 -12.38 22.89 6.92
CA LYS A 101 -12.06 24.31 7.12
C LYS A 101 -13.03 25.28 6.40
N GLY A 102 -14.28 24.87 6.14
CA GLY A 102 -15.32 25.74 5.60
C GLY A 102 -15.18 26.10 4.11
N TYR A 103 -14.52 25.26 3.31
CA TYR A 103 -14.39 25.51 1.87
C TYR A 103 -15.65 25.21 1.06
N GLY A 104 -16.78 24.88 1.69
CA GLY A 104 -18.06 24.61 1.06
C GLY A 104 -18.35 23.11 0.96
N GLU A 105 -19.18 22.72 0.00
CA GLU A 105 -19.59 21.34 -0.24
C GLU A 105 -18.92 20.78 -1.50
N LEU A 106 -18.73 19.45 -1.52
CA LEU A 106 -18.26 18.71 -2.68
C LEU A 106 -19.23 18.82 -3.84
N THR A 107 -18.68 19.04 -5.03
CA THR A 107 -19.42 19.00 -6.29
C THR A 107 -18.69 18.18 -7.35
N ALA A 108 -19.36 17.88 -8.45
CA ALA A 108 -18.78 17.21 -9.61
C ALA A 108 -17.62 18.02 -10.24
N ASP A 109 -17.63 19.35 -10.09
CA ASP A 109 -16.50 20.20 -10.53
C ASP A 109 -15.21 19.92 -9.78
N ASP A 110 -15.27 19.59 -8.47
CA ASP A 110 -14.09 19.20 -7.69
C ASP A 110 -13.51 17.88 -8.18
N VAL A 111 -14.37 16.91 -8.52
CA VAL A 111 -13.93 15.62 -9.07
C VAL A 111 -13.27 15.81 -10.43
N LYS A 112 -13.91 16.58 -11.33
CA LYS A 112 -13.35 16.94 -12.64
C LYS A 112 -11.99 17.61 -12.48
N PHE A 113 -11.92 18.64 -11.65
CA PHE A 113 -10.66 19.34 -11.37
C PHE A 113 -9.56 18.41 -10.86
N SER A 114 -9.88 17.51 -9.93
CA SER A 114 -8.91 16.61 -9.33
C SER A 114 -8.25 15.69 -10.36
N TYR A 115 -9.03 15.07 -11.23
CA TYR A 115 -8.49 14.12 -12.21
C TYR A 115 -7.87 14.82 -13.43
N GLU A 116 -8.43 15.95 -13.89
CA GLU A 116 -7.80 16.76 -14.93
C GLU A 116 -6.44 17.32 -14.47
N ARG A 117 -6.33 17.70 -13.17
CA ARG A 117 -5.08 18.14 -12.57
C ARG A 117 -4.00 17.03 -12.57
N VAL A 118 -4.38 15.78 -12.32
CA VAL A 118 -3.44 14.64 -12.41
C VAL A 118 -2.95 14.46 -13.83
N LEU A 119 -3.79 14.70 -14.84
CA LEU A 119 -3.46 14.60 -16.26
C LEU A 119 -2.65 15.79 -16.78
N ASP A 120 -2.74 16.97 -16.15
CA ASP A 120 -2.02 18.17 -16.57
C ASP A 120 -0.50 18.01 -16.37
N PRO A 121 0.33 18.09 -17.44
CA PRO A 121 1.78 18.03 -17.33
C PRO A 121 2.37 19.06 -16.36
N LYS A 122 1.74 20.23 -16.19
CA LYS A 122 2.20 21.30 -15.29
C LYS A 122 2.14 20.86 -13.81
N THR A 123 1.23 19.94 -13.46
CA THR A 123 1.16 19.37 -12.12
C THR A 123 2.36 18.50 -11.80
N ALA A 124 3.02 17.94 -12.83
CA ALA A 124 4.10 16.96 -12.69
C ALA A 124 3.70 15.78 -11.79
N SER A 125 2.45 15.31 -11.93
CA SER A 125 1.96 14.19 -11.15
C SER A 125 2.67 12.91 -11.56
N ARG A 126 3.19 12.18 -10.56
CA ARG A 126 3.76 10.83 -10.80
C ARG A 126 2.71 9.81 -11.26
N TYR A 127 1.42 10.14 -11.07
CA TYR A 127 0.30 9.27 -11.43
C TYR A 127 -0.33 9.62 -12.78
N GLN A 128 0.26 10.57 -13.53
CA GLN A 128 -0.26 10.96 -14.85
C GLN A 128 -0.47 9.76 -15.77
N GLY A 129 0.49 8.81 -15.76
CA GLY A 129 0.43 7.58 -16.55
C GLY A 129 -0.81 6.73 -16.26
N GLU A 130 -1.25 6.70 -15.01
CA GLU A 130 -2.39 5.91 -14.53
C GLU A 130 -3.73 6.39 -15.10
N PHE A 131 -3.82 7.69 -15.41
CA PHE A 131 -5.03 8.33 -15.95
C PHE A 131 -5.00 8.53 -17.46
N LYS A 132 -3.93 8.14 -18.19
CA LYS A 132 -3.84 8.28 -19.67
C LYS A 132 -5.00 7.64 -20.42
N LEU A 133 -5.64 6.64 -19.82
CA LEU A 133 -6.82 5.98 -20.34
C LEU A 133 -8.07 6.87 -20.33
N VAL A 134 -8.12 7.86 -19.45
CA VAL A 134 -9.24 8.80 -19.37
C VAL A 134 -9.24 9.68 -20.62
N GLU A 135 -10.38 9.70 -21.33
CA GLU A 135 -10.63 10.55 -22.50
C GLU A 135 -11.19 11.90 -22.05
N ALA A 136 -12.20 11.87 -21.16
CA ALA A 136 -12.86 13.06 -20.64
C ALA A 136 -13.44 12.83 -19.24
N VAL A 137 -13.49 13.91 -18.46
CA VAL A 137 -14.24 14.01 -17.21
C VAL A 137 -15.29 15.09 -17.38
N GLU A 138 -16.56 14.72 -17.35
CA GLU A 138 -17.71 15.58 -17.66
C GLU A 138 -18.57 15.79 -16.42
N VAL A 139 -18.90 17.04 -16.13
CA VAL A 139 -19.92 17.39 -15.14
C VAL A 139 -21.29 17.28 -15.82
N VAL A 140 -22.12 16.34 -15.38
CA VAL A 140 -23.48 16.17 -15.88
C VAL A 140 -24.43 17.11 -15.14
N ASP A 141 -24.30 17.14 -13.82
CA ASP A 141 -24.96 18.05 -12.91
C ASP A 141 -24.09 18.23 -11.64
N PRO A 142 -24.44 19.09 -10.68
CA PRO A 142 -23.59 19.32 -9.50
C PRO A 142 -23.22 18.08 -8.68
N LEU A 143 -23.99 16.99 -8.77
CA LEU A 143 -23.77 15.75 -8.03
C LEU A 143 -23.56 14.53 -8.93
N THR A 144 -23.42 14.72 -10.24
CA THR A 144 -23.20 13.63 -11.19
C THR A 144 -22.00 13.93 -12.08
N VAL A 145 -20.98 13.08 -12.01
CA VAL A 145 -19.78 13.15 -12.86
C VAL A 145 -19.73 11.92 -13.76
N ARG A 146 -19.41 12.15 -15.03
CA ARG A 146 -19.21 11.10 -16.04
C ARG A 146 -17.75 11.06 -16.46
N ILE A 147 -17.14 9.88 -16.43
CA ILE A 147 -15.77 9.67 -16.88
C ILE A 147 -15.81 8.74 -18.09
N ARG A 148 -15.32 9.22 -19.23
CA ARG A 148 -15.18 8.42 -20.44
C ARG A 148 -13.74 7.93 -20.60
N LEU A 149 -13.61 6.69 -21.02
CA LEU A 149 -12.34 6.04 -21.27
C LEU A 149 -12.12 5.86 -22.78
N LYS A 150 -10.86 5.95 -23.22
CA LYS A 150 -10.44 5.70 -24.61
C LYS A 150 -10.70 4.26 -25.05
N SER A 151 -10.62 3.33 -24.08
CA SER A 151 -10.88 1.90 -24.28
C SER A 151 -11.56 1.34 -23.05
N LYS A 152 -12.21 0.18 -23.20
CA LYS A 152 -12.82 -0.60 -22.13
C LYS A 152 -11.76 -0.99 -21.09
N TYR A 153 -12.03 -0.72 -19.80
CA TYR A 153 -11.11 -1.07 -18.71
C TYR A 153 -11.85 -1.32 -17.40
N PRO A 154 -12.22 -2.58 -17.08
CA PRO A 154 -12.91 -2.95 -15.84
C PRO A 154 -12.19 -2.53 -14.56
N GLY A 155 -10.85 -2.50 -14.58
CA GLY A 155 -10.01 -2.06 -13.45
C GLY A 155 -10.07 -0.56 -13.15
N PHE A 156 -10.90 0.23 -13.88
CA PHE A 156 -10.93 1.69 -13.71
C PHE A 156 -11.34 2.14 -12.30
N LEU A 157 -12.22 1.41 -11.64
CA LEU A 157 -12.63 1.74 -10.28
C LEU A 157 -11.44 1.78 -9.30
N ASN A 158 -10.40 0.96 -9.54
CA ASN A 158 -9.17 1.00 -8.75
C ASN A 158 -8.37 2.30 -8.94
N LYS A 159 -8.55 3.01 -10.06
CA LYS A 159 -7.88 4.30 -10.33
C LYS A 159 -8.54 5.47 -9.59
N VAL A 160 -9.83 5.36 -9.31
CA VAL A 160 -10.62 6.40 -8.62
C VAL A 160 -10.95 6.03 -7.17
N ALA A 161 -10.34 4.95 -6.66
CA ALA A 161 -10.42 4.57 -5.26
C ALA A 161 -9.59 5.51 -4.37
N ALA A 162 -9.99 5.63 -3.11
CA ALA A 162 -9.29 6.41 -2.08
C ALA A 162 -7.91 5.83 -1.77
N TYR A 163 -7.01 5.92 -2.73
CA TYR A 163 -5.63 5.44 -2.66
C TYR A 163 -4.80 6.18 -3.70
N ASN A 164 -3.65 6.75 -3.33
CA ASN A 164 -2.75 7.46 -4.25
C ASN A 164 -3.50 8.47 -5.15
N GLN A 165 -3.61 8.15 -6.45
CA GLN A 165 -4.17 9.00 -7.50
C GLN A 165 -5.69 9.20 -7.42
N GLY A 166 -6.42 8.38 -6.67
CA GLY A 166 -7.88 8.39 -6.64
C GLY A 166 -8.49 9.44 -5.71
N PHE A 167 -7.67 10.14 -4.92
CA PHE A 167 -8.17 11.16 -4.00
C PHE A 167 -8.77 12.37 -4.72
N VAL A 168 -9.90 12.86 -4.19
CA VAL A 168 -10.55 14.08 -4.66
C VAL A 168 -10.17 15.24 -3.76
N ILE A 169 -9.88 16.40 -4.35
CA ILE A 169 -9.44 17.62 -3.66
C ILE A 169 -10.39 18.79 -3.96
N SER A 170 -10.47 19.75 -3.04
CA SER A 170 -11.24 20.97 -3.25
C SER A 170 -10.56 21.88 -4.28
N LYS A 171 -11.24 22.12 -5.40
CA LYS A 171 -10.82 23.10 -6.42
C LYS A 171 -10.60 24.48 -5.80
N LYS A 172 -11.59 24.97 -5.04
CA LYS A 172 -11.55 26.27 -4.37
C LYS A 172 -10.38 26.39 -3.39
N ALA A 173 -10.08 25.32 -2.63
CA ALA A 173 -8.95 25.34 -1.71
C ALA A 173 -7.62 25.33 -2.46
N MET A 174 -7.49 24.55 -3.52
CA MET A 174 -6.27 24.50 -4.33
C MET A 174 -6.00 25.83 -5.03
N GLU A 175 -7.03 26.45 -5.61
CA GLU A 175 -6.90 27.76 -6.26
C GLU A 175 -6.50 28.86 -5.26
N LYS A 176 -7.02 28.81 -4.02
CA LYS A 176 -6.71 29.81 -2.98
C LYS A 176 -5.34 29.62 -2.37
N LEU A 177 -4.90 28.37 -2.14
CA LEU A 177 -3.68 28.05 -1.40
C LEU A 177 -2.45 27.87 -2.32
N GLY A 178 -2.66 27.50 -3.58
CA GLY A 178 -1.56 27.23 -4.52
C GLY A 178 -0.53 26.25 -3.94
N ASP A 179 0.73 26.62 -3.94
CA ASP A 179 1.83 25.78 -3.42
C ASP A 179 1.69 25.48 -1.91
N GLN A 180 1.00 26.31 -1.14
CA GLN A 180 0.76 26.08 0.27
C GLN A 180 -0.21 24.92 0.52
N TYR A 181 -0.92 24.42 -0.51
CA TYR A 181 -1.84 23.31 -0.36
C TYR A 181 -1.15 22.05 0.19
N ALA A 182 0.08 21.80 -0.22
CA ALA A 182 0.87 20.63 0.25
C ALA A 182 1.15 20.64 1.76
N THR A 183 1.14 21.80 2.40
CA THR A 183 1.34 21.96 3.85
C THR A 183 0.08 22.39 4.60
N ASN A 184 -1.00 22.68 3.87
CA ASN A 184 -2.32 23.04 4.42
C ASN A 184 -3.44 22.29 3.68
N PRO A 185 -3.44 20.96 3.69
CA PRO A 185 -4.38 20.16 2.93
C PRO A 185 -5.83 20.41 3.36
N VAL A 186 -6.73 20.31 2.38
CA VAL A 186 -8.17 20.42 2.56
C VAL A 186 -8.84 19.22 1.90
N GLY A 187 -9.39 18.32 2.70
CA GLY A 187 -10.08 17.12 2.24
C GLY A 187 -11.51 17.05 2.74
N THR A 188 -12.12 15.88 2.60
CA THR A 188 -13.45 15.53 3.07
C THR A 188 -13.42 14.42 4.11
N GLY A 189 -12.22 13.90 4.44
CA GLY A 189 -12.00 12.71 5.24
C GLY A 189 -12.42 12.81 6.71
N PRO A 190 -12.29 11.71 7.44
CA PRO A 190 -12.69 11.65 8.85
C PRO A 190 -11.83 12.50 9.79
N PHE A 191 -10.65 12.94 9.33
CA PHE A 191 -9.78 13.81 10.14
C PHE A 191 -9.33 15.03 9.35
N VAL A 192 -9.25 16.17 10.05
CA VAL A 192 -8.83 17.47 9.52
C VAL A 192 -7.36 17.70 9.87
N PHE A 193 -6.55 18.11 8.92
CA PHE A 193 -5.17 18.50 9.18
C PHE A 193 -5.11 19.75 10.08
N GLU A 194 -4.40 19.63 11.20
CA GLU A 194 -4.14 20.72 12.15
C GLU A 194 -2.74 21.31 11.94
N SER A 195 -1.70 20.47 12.05
CA SER A 195 -0.32 20.94 11.99
C SER A 195 0.67 19.85 11.58
N TRP A 196 1.80 20.30 11.03
CA TRP A 196 3.00 19.51 10.78
C TRP A 196 4.20 20.23 11.38
N SER A 197 4.87 19.58 12.32
CA SER A 197 6.16 19.99 12.87
C SER A 197 7.24 19.07 12.24
N PRO A 198 8.02 19.54 11.28
CA PRO A 198 9.02 18.72 10.60
C PRO A 198 9.98 18.04 11.57
N LYS A 199 10.32 16.78 11.28
CA LYS A 199 11.16 15.90 12.11
C LYS A 199 10.59 15.59 13.50
N ASN A 200 9.31 15.88 13.74
CA ASN A 200 8.66 15.63 15.03
C ASN A 200 7.32 14.90 14.83
N GLN A 201 6.29 15.60 14.35
CA GLN A 201 4.95 15.00 14.28
C GLN A 201 4.02 15.69 13.27
N VAL A 202 2.97 14.97 12.88
CA VAL A 202 1.77 15.50 12.20
C VAL A 202 0.56 15.29 13.09
N VAL A 203 -0.29 16.32 13.21
CA VAL A 203 -1.49 16.29 14.05
C VAL A 203 -2.73 16.47 13.21
N LEU A 204 -3.69 15.57 13.39
CA LEU A 204 -5.01 15.62 12.77
C LEU A 204 -6.09 15.69 13.86
N LEU A 205 -7.14 16.49 13.64
CA LEU A 205 -8.31 16.59 14.50
C LEU A 205 -9.49 15.80 13.89
N ALA A 206 -10.37 15.29 14.74
CA ALA A 206 -11.59 14.64 14.29
C ALA A 206 -12.47 15.59 13.48
N ASN A 207 -12.92 15.16 12.31
CA ASN A 207 -13.96 15.84 11.55
C ASN A 207 -15.33 15.49 12.13
N LYS A 208 -15.88 16.37 12.96
CA LYS A 208 -17.20 16.15 13.59
C LYS A 208 -18.36 16.16 12.59
N GLU A 209 -18.15 16.71 11.37
CA GLU A 209 -19.11 16.77 10.27
C GLU A 209 -18.86 15.73 9.18
N TYR A 210 -18.04 14.70 9.47
CA TYR A 210 -17.74 13.65 8.48
C TYR A 210 -19.02 12.93 8.04
N PHE A 211 -19.23 12.80 6.73
CA PHE A 211 -20.45 12.20 6.17
C PHE A 211 -20.68 10.72 6.59
N GLY A 212 -19.61 10.00 6.97
CA GLY A 212 -19.68 8.65 7.52
C GLY A 212 -19.99 8.60 9.03
N GLY A 213 -20.20 9.76 9.67
CA GLY A 213 -20.33 9.92 11.12
C GLY A 213 -19.02 10.39 11.77
N ALA A 214 -19.12 11.08 12.90
CA ALA A 214 -17.94 11.59 13.61
C ALA A 214 -17.02 10.44 14.07
N PRO A 215 -15.67 10.57 13.93
CA PRO A 215 -14.73 9.64 14.50
C PRO A 215 -14.91 9.51 16.03
N LYS A 216 -14.57 8.35 16.57
CA LYS A 216 -14.61 8.10 18.03
C LYS A 216 -13.40 8.66 18.77
N LEU A 217 -12.34 8.98 18.03
CA LEU A 217 -11.16 9.71 18.50
C LEU A 217 -11.38 11.21 18.35
N ASP A 218 -10.73 12.01 19.19
CA ASP A 218 -10.71 13.47 19.05
C ASP A 218 -9.51 13.93 18.21
N ARG A 219 -8.40 13.16 18.27
CA ARG A 219 -7.13 13.51 17.61
C ARG A 219 -6.35 12.28 17.23
N VAL A 220 -5.61 12.39 16.12
CA VAL A 220 -4.56 11.43 15.72
C VAL A 220 -3.23 12.19 15.61
N VAL A 221 -2.19 11.68 16.27
CA VAL A 221 -0.84 12.24 16.26
C VAL A 221 0.11 11.22 15.66
N PHE A 222 0.65 11.52 14.49
CA PHE A 222 1.69 10.72 13.86
C PHE A 222 3.05 11.22 14.34
N LYS A 223 3.72 10.45 15.20
CA LYS A 223 5.02 10.77 15.77
C LYS A 223 6.14 10.17 14.95
N LEU A 224 7.11 10.98 14.56
CA LEU A 224 8.30 10.49 13.88
C LEU A 224 9.26 9.86 14.90
N ILE A 225 9.43 8.55 14.80
CA ILE A 225 10.44 7.80 15.53
C ILE A 225 11.10 6.84 14.54
N GLN A 226 12.30 7.18 14.08
CA GLN A 226 12.99 6.44 13.03
C GLN A 226 13.45 5.06 13.53
N GLU A 227 14.15 5.05 14.66
CA GLU A 227 14.70 3.82 15.22
C GLU A 227 13.63 2.95 15.90
N GLU A 228 13.50 1.70 15.46
CA GLU A 228 12.47 0.78 15.96
C GLU A 228 12.65 0.41 17.43
N THR A 229 13.87 0.34 17.93
CA THR A 229 14.15 0.10 19.36
C THR A 229 13.70 1.26 20.24
N THR A 230 13.82 2.50 19.75
CA THR A 230 13.27 3.69 20.43
C THR A 230 11.74 3.67 20.41
N ALA A 231 11.15 3.29 19.28
CA ALA A 231 9.69 3.17 19.16
C ALA A 231 9.12 2.05 20.05
N GLU A 232 9.85 0.93 20.24
CA GLU A 232 9.52 -0.14 21.18
C GLU A 232 9.39 0.42 22.62
N ILE A 233 10.39 1.18 23.08
CA ILE A 233 10.38 1.80 24.40
C ILE A 233 9.22 2.80 24.53
N ALA A 234 9.00 3.63 23.51
CA ALA A 234 7.91 4.60 23.48
C ALA A 234 6.52 3.92 23.57
N LEU A 235 6.34 2.77 22.89
CA LEU A 235 5.10 1.97 22.97
C LEU A 235 4.88 1.41 24.38
N GLN A 236 5.92 0.82 24.98
CA GLN A 236 5.86 0.25 26.34
C GLN A 236 5.57 1.32 27.39
N ARG A 237 6.12 2.55 27.24
CA ARG A 237 5.88 3.67 28.13
C ARG A 237 4.56 4.41 27.89
N GLY A 238 3.84 4.08 26.81
CA GLY A 238 2.60 4.76 26.44
C GLY A 238 2.79 6.16 25.81
N GLU A 239 3.98 6.45 25.31
CA GLU A 239 4.27 7.67 24.57
C GLU A 239 3.72 7.59 23.14
N ILE A 240 3.54 6.37 22.62
CA ILE A 240 2.75 6.01 21.44
C ILE A 240 1.76 4.88 21.78
N ASP A 241 0.69 4.77 21.01
CA ASP A 241 -0.38 3.79 21.20
C ASP A 241 -0.32 2.70 20.11
N VAL A 242 0.25 3.04 18.95
CA VAL A 242 0.43 2.17 17.80
C VAL A 242 1.84 2.30 17.24
N PHE A 243 2.53 1.18 17.13
CA PHE A 243 3.78 1.06 16.38
C PHE A 243 3.44 0.46 15.01
N PHE A 244 3.25 1.32 14.02
CA PHE A 244 2.91 0.92 12.65
C PHE A 244 4.15 0.62 11.82
N ALA A 245 4.04 -0.31 10.85
CA ALA A 245 5.11 -0.73 9.93
C ALA A 245 6.38 -1.22 10.65
N LEU A 246 6.20 -2.07 11.65
CA LEU A 246 7.26 -2.75 12.40
C LEU A 246 7.93 -3.83 11.52
N GLN A 247 9.26 -3.85 11.44
CA GLN A 247 10.02 -4.76 10.57
C GLN A 247 11.13 -5.53 11.27
N ASN A 248 11.64 -5.01 12.39
CA ASN A 248 12.74 -5.64 13.13
C ASN A 248 12.27 -6.92 13.85
N ALA A 249 12.85 -8.05 13.48
CA ALA A 249 12.48 -9.38 14.02
C ALA A 249 12.61 -9.48 15.54
N GLU A 250 13.67 -8.92 16.10
CA GLU A 250 13.91 -8.98 17.56
C GLU A 250 12.90 -8.10 18.31
N VAL A 251 12.55 -6.94 17.75
CA VAL A 251 11.52 -6.04 18.33
C VAL A 251 10.14 -6.72 18.25
N ILE A 252 9.83 -7.37 17.13
CA ILE A 252 8.58 -8.15 16.97
C ILE A 252 8.49 -9.24 18.04
N ASP A 253 9.57 -10.00 18.21
CA ASP A 253 9.62 -11.10 19.21
C ASP A 253 9.43 -10.56 20.64
N ARG A 254 10.17 -9.51 21.03
CA ARG A 254 10.02 -8.90 22.37
C ARG A 254 8.62 -8.35 22.60
N LEU A 255 8.07 -7.59 21.64
CA LEU A 255 6.72 -7.01 21.77
C LEU A 255 5.62 -8.07 21.78
N SER A 256 5.80 -9.19 21.07
CA SER A 256 4.85 -10.31 21.09
C SER A 256 4.72 -10.98 22.45
N LYS A 257 5.75 -10.86 23.30
CA LYS A 257 5.80 -11.38 24.68
C LYS A 257 5.52 -10.32 25.75
N ALA A 258 5.42 -9.06 25.34
CA ALA A 258 5.23 -7.94 26.30
C ALA A 258 3.80 -7.87 26.80
N PRO A 259 3.59 -7.74 28.13
CA PRO A 259 2.25 -7.63 28.70
C PRO A 259 1.57 -6.32 28.23
N GLY A 260 0.29 -6.40 27.90
CA GLY A 260 -0.51 -5.24 27.47
C GLY A 260 -0.19 -4.75 26.03
N ILE A 261 0.57 -5.50 25.25
CA ILE A 261 0.84 -5.24 23.84
C ILE A 261 0.26 -6.37 22.99
N THR A 262 -0.32 -6.01 21.86
CA THR A 262 -0.79 -6.96 20.85
C THR A 262 -0.04 -6.70 19.56
N VAL A 263 0.66 -7.72 19.04
CA VAL A 263 1.29 -7.66 17.72
C VAL A 263 0.33 -8.28 16.70
N GLN A 264 0.00 -7.51 15.67
CA GLN A 264 -0.84 -7.93 14.56
C GLN A 264 0.05 -8.17 13.33
N ARG A 265 -0.32 -9.17 12.53
CA ARG A 265 0.35 -9.53 11.27
C ARG A 265 -0.68 -9.57 10.15
N ARG A 266 -0.34 -8.99 8.99
CA ARG A 266 -1.15 -9.08 7.78
C ARG A 266 -0.26 -9.24 6.54
N THR A 267 -0.70 -10.06 5.58
CA THR A 267 -0.01 -10.19 4.29
C THR A 267 -0.17 -8.89 3.50
N ALA A 268 0.96 -8.29 3.11
CA ALA A 268 0.98 -7.08 2.31
C ALA A 268 0.77 -7.39 0.81
N ASN A 269 0.27 -6.42 0.06
CA ASN A 269 0.18 -6.48 -1.41
C ASN A 269 1.57 -6.29 -2.06
N HIS A 270 2.55 -7.06 -1.60
CA HIS A 270 3.92 -6.98 -2.06
C HIS A 270 4.56 -8.35 -2.12
N THR A 271 4.94 -8.77 -3.34
CA THR A 271 5.67 -10.02 -3.60
C THR A 271 7.06 -9.70 -4.09
N ILE A 272 8.06 -10.38 -3.53
CA ILE A 272 9.44 -10.31 -3.99
C ILE A 272 9.70 -11.50 -4.90
N ASN A 273 10.35 -11.22 -6.03
CA ASN A 273 10.50 -12.15 -7.13
C ASN A 273 11.94 -12.16 -7.67
N ALA A 274 12.38 -13.32 -8.15
CA ALA A 274 13.51 -13.46 -9.06
C ALA A 274 12.97 -13.53 -10.49
N VAL A 275 13.29 -12.53 -11.30
CA VAL A 275 12.86 -12.42 -12.72
C VAL A 275 13.99 -12.95 -13.60
N LEU A 276 13.70 -13.92 -14.47
CA LEU A 276 14.67 -14.63 -15.30
C LEU A 276 14.62 -14.09 -16.73
N ASN A 277 15.71 -13.49 -17.22
CA ASN A 277 15.79 -12.93 -18.57
C ASN A 277 15.92 -14.03 -19.63
N SER A 278 14.83 -14.31 -20.34
CA SER A 278 14.77 -15.38 -21.36
C SER A 278 15.60 -15.11 -22.62
N THR A 279 16.13 -13.90 -22.81
CA THR A 279 17.04 -13.59 -23.92
C THR A 279 18.49 -13.93 -23.65
N TYR A 280 18.86 -14.18 -22.39
CA TYR A 280 20.13 -14.77 -22.03
C TYR A 280 20.06 -16.27 -22.35
N GLU A 281 20.95 -16.76 -23.23
CA GLU A 281 20.83 -18.08 -23.88
C GLU A 281 20.53 -19.23 -22.87
N PRO A 282 21.28 -19.43 -21.77
CA PRO A 282 20.95 -20.50 -20.84
C PRO A 282 19.53 -20.36 -20.25
N LEU A 283 19.10 -19.14 -19.90
CA LEU A 283 17.76 -18.87 -19.34
C LEU A 283 16.64 -18.91 -20.41
N GLY A 284 16.98 -18.89 -21.69
CA GLY A 284 16.04 -19.14 -22.79
C GLY A 284 15.45 -20.55 -22.74
N LYS A 285 16.21 -21.53 -22.23
CA LYS A 285 15.75 -22.93 -22.09
C LYS A 285 14.83 -23.10 -20.90
N HIS A 286 13.66 -23.68 -21.12
CA HIS A 286 12.67 -23.94 -20.08
C HIS A 286 13.24 -24.79 -18.94
N GLN A 287 13.97 -25.88 -19.28
CA GLN A 287 14.57 -26.79 -18.30
C GLN A 287 15.54 -26.05 -17.34
N VAL A 288 16.28 -25.05 -17.86
CA VAL A 288 17.18 -24.22 -17.03
C VAL A 288 16.38 -23.37 -16.03
N ARG A 289 15.31 -22.72 -16.48
CA ARG A 289 14.47 -21.94 -15.58
C ARG A 289 13.78 -22.79 -14.52
N LEU A 290 13.32 -23.98 -14.91
CA LEU A 290 12.73 -24.95 -13.99
C LEU A 290 13.79 -25.50 -13.00
N ALA A 291 15.03 -25.74 -13.46
CA ALA A 291 16.14 -26.10 -12.59
C ALA A 291 16.41 -25.03 -11.51
N ILE A 292 16.44 -23.77 -11.90
CA ILE A 292 16.57 -22.65 -10.96
C ILE A 292 15.45 -22.69 -9.92
N ALA A 293 14.20 -22.87 -10.35
CA ALA A 293 13.06 -22.91 -9.43
C ALA A 293 13.17 -24.06 -8.39
N HIS A 294 13.66 -25.24 -8.81
CA HIS A 294 13.90 -26.38 -7.88
C HIS A 294 15.18 -26.24 -7.04
N ALA A 295 16.14 -25.42 -7.48
CA ALA A 295 17.37 -25.19 -6.75
C ALA A 295 17.21 -24.27 -5.54
N LEU A 296 16.18 -23.42 -5.51
CA LEU A 296 15.99 -22.41 -4.47
C LEU A 296 15.24 -22.98 -3.25
N ASN A 297 15.87 -22.92 -2.07
CA ASN A 297 15.25 -23.31 -0.81
C ASN A 297 14.43 -22.16 -0.23
N LEU A 298 13.27 -21.88 -0.84
CA LEU A 298 12.40 -20.76 -0.47
C LEU A 298 11.82 -20.93 0.94
N LYS A 299 11.62 -22.16 1.40
CA LYS A 299 11.21 -22.44 2.77
C LYS A 299 12.28 -22.00 3.77
N ALA A 300 13.53 -22.40 3.55
CA ALA A 300 14.64 -21.97 4.42
C ALA A 300 14.85 -20.45 4.36
N LEU A 301 14.70 -19.83 3.20
CA LEU A 301 14.75 -18.37 3.07
C LEU A 301 13.72 -17.71 4.00
N ARG A 302 12.49 -18.18 4.07
CA ARG A 302 11.44 -17.58 4.91
C ARG A 302 11.59 -17.95 6.39
N GLU A 303 11.83 -19.20 6.70
CA GLU A 303 11.80 -19.70 8.09
C GLU A 303 13.10 -19.44 8.82
N VAL A 304 14.25 -19.61 8.15
CA VAL A 304 15.56 -19.45 8.76
C VAL A 304 16.11 -18.04 8.59
N PHE A 305 16.21 -17.56 7.34
CA PHE A 305 16.80 -16.24 7.09
C PHE A 305 15.91 -15.09 7.58
N PHE A 306 14.59 -15.21 7.43
CA PHE A 306 13.63 -14.20 7.89
C PHE A 306 12.93 -14.56 9.20
N ASN A 307 13.36 -15.60 9.93
CA ASN A 307 12.75 -16.04 11.19
C ASN A 307 11.20 -16.20 11.09
N GLY A 308 10.70 -16.69 9.97
CA GLY A 308 9.26 -16.84 9.73
C GLY A 308 8.48 -15.53 9.53
N LEU A 309 9.14 -14.38 9.45
CA LEU A 309 8.45 -13.06 9.30
C LEU A 309 7.98 -12.78 7.87
N LYS A 310 8.35 -13.58 6.90
CA LYS A 310 7.87 -13.48 5.52
C LYS A 310 6.88 -14.58 5.19
N GLY A 311 5.88 -14.23 4.38
CA GLY A 311 4.82 -15.16 3.98
C GLY A 311 5.23 -16.00 2.77
N GLN A 312 4.67 -17.21 2.68
CA GLN A 312 4.73 -18.00 1.47
C GLN A 312 3.98 -17.27 0.35
N PRO A 313 4.54 -17.12 -0.86
CA PRO A 313 3.81 -16.52 -1.96
C PRO A 313 2.68 -17.45 -2.43
N ASN A 314 1.50 -16.87 -2.61
CA ASN A 314 0.43 -17.50 -3.35
C ASN A 314 0.63 -17.21 -4.84
N TRP A 315 1.76 -17.68 -5.36
CA TRP A 315 2.24 -17.37 -6.69
C TRP A 315 2.66 -15.91 -6.84
N VAL A 316 2.55 -15.30 -8.04
CA VAL A 316 2.96 -13.91 -8.30
C VAL A 316 2.03 -12.87 -7.66
N LEU A 317 0.82 -13.27 -7.26
CA LEU A 317 -0.13 -12.44 -6.53
C LEU A 317 -0.16 -12.83 -5.06
N THR A 318 -0.30 -11.87 -4.17
CA THR A 318 -0.46 -12.15 -2.73
C THR A 318 -1.86 -12.68 -2.43
N SER A 319 -2.04 -13.35 -1.30
CA SER A 319 -3.34 -13.89 -0.87
C SER A 319 -4.42 -12.82 -0.60
N SER A 320 -4.01 -11.55 -0.55
CA SER A 320 -4.91 -10.41 -0.42
C SER A 320 -5.66 -10.07 -1.71
N PHE A 321 -5.20 -10.57 -2.86
CA PHE A 321 -5.94 -10.47 -4.10
C PHE A 321 -6.99 -11.58 -4.21
N GLU A 322 -8.17 -11.24 -4.67
CA GLU A 322 -9.20 -12.24 -4.98
C GLU A 322 -8.75 -13.18 -6.10
N GLU A 323 -8.08 -12.63 -7.09
CA GLU A 323 -7.54 -13.30 -8.27
C GLU A 323 -6.36 -14.23 -7.97
N SER A 324 -5.85 -14.24 -6.74
CA SER A 324 -4.74 -15.10 -6.34
C SER A 324 -5.13 -16.58 -6.42
N ALA A 325 -4.31 -17.36 -7.10
CA ALA A 325 -4.45 -18.83 -7.18
C ALA A 325 -3.93 -19.47 -5.88
N LYS A 326 -4.71 -19.40 -4.80
CA LYS A 326 -4.33 -19.79 -3.43
C LYS A 326 -3.95 -21.27 -3.28
N ASP A 327 -4.31 -22.10 -4.24
CA ASP A 327 -4.00 -23.53 -4.32
C ASP A 327 -2.67 -23.80 -5.05
N LEU A 328 -2.08 -22.81 -5.73
CA LEU A 328 -0.77 -22.96 -6.33
C LEU A 328 0.30 -22.86 -5.25
N THR A 329 1.19 -23.86 -5.24
CA THR A 329 2.33 -23.93 -4.34
C THR A 329 3.63 -23.64 -5.08
N GLU A 330 4.66 -23.22 -4.37
CA GLU A 330 6.02 -23.10 -4.87
C GLU A 330 6.54 -24.46 -5.39
N TRP A 331 7.58 -24.43 -6.23
CA TRP A 331 8.27 -25.66 -6.61
C TRP A 331 8.97 -26.28 -5.39
N PRO A 332 8.90 -27.60 -5.21
CA PRO A 332 9.67 -28.26 -4.17
C PRO A 332 11.18 -28.00 -4.32
N TYR A 333 11.84 -27.70 -3.22
CA TYR A 333 13.30 -27.65 -3.19
C TYR A 333 13.85 -29.06 -3.47
N ASP A 334 14.51 -29.23 -4.59
CA ASP A 334 15.04 -30.50 -5.07
C ASP A 334 16.34 -30.25 -5.88
N PRO A 335 17.48 -30.14 -5.20
CA PRO A 335 18.78 -29.92 -5.85
C PRO A 335 19.17 -31.00 -6.85
N ASP A 336 18.77 -32.26 -6.63
CA ASP A 336 19.14 -33.37 -7.52
C ASP A 336 18.33 -33.30 -8.82
N LYS A 337 17.05 -32.99 -8.73
CA LYS A 337 16.20 -32.68 -9.89
C LYS A 337 16.73 -31.44 -10.65
N ALA A 338 17.16 -30.40 -9.95
CA ALA A 338 17.77 -29.23 -10.57
C ALA A 338 19.01 -29.60 -11.39
N LYS A 339 19.93 -30.40 -10.82
CA LYS A 339 21.11 -30.91 -11.52
C LYS A 339 20.74 -31.79 -12.74
N ALA A 340 19.69 -32.61 -12.61
CA ALA A 340 19.20 -33.43 -13.73
C ALA A 340 18.71 -32.57 -14.88
N LEU A 341 17.87 -31.56 -14.59
CA LEU A 341 17.35 -30.61 -15.58
C LEU A 341 18.46 -29.80 -16.24
N LEU A 342 19.50 -29.39 -15.50
CA LEU A 342 20.67 -28.70 -16.07
C LEU A 342 21.42 -29.61 -17.07
N ARG A 343 21.61 -30.90 -16.74
CA ARG A 343 22.23 -31.88 -17.65
C ARG A 343 21.41 -32.07 -18.91
N GLU A 344 20.10 -32.24 -18.77
CA GLU A 344 19.17 -32.37 -19.92
C GLU A 344 19.18 -31.13 -20.81
N ALA A 345 19.34 -29.95 -20.20
CA ALA A 345 19.47 -28.69 -20.92
C ALA A 345 20.84 -28.51 -21.62
N GLY A 346 21.81 -29.42 -21.44
CA GLY A 346 23.13 -29.35 -22.01
C GLY A 346 24.18 -28.61 -21.16
N TYR A 347 23.90 -28.42 -19.84
CA TYR A 347 24.79 -27.74 -18.89
C TYR A 347 25.19 -28.67 -17.72
N PRO A 348 25.83 -29.83 -17.98
CA PRO A 348 26.19 -30.77 -16.92
C PRO A 348 27.21 -30.19 -15.92
N ASN A 349 28.02 -29.23 -16.33
CA ASN A 349 29.00 -28.52 -15.50
C ASN A 349 28.55 -27.12 -15.09
N GLY A 350 27.27 -26.82 -15.23
CA GLY A 350 26.73 -25.47 -14.97
C GLY A 350 27.18 -24.41 -15.98
N PHE A 351 26.95 -23.16 -15.60
CA PHE A 351 27.35 -21.98 -16.38
C PHE A 351 27.44 -20.76 -15.45
N LYS A 352 28.03 -19.66 -15.95
CA LYS A 352 28.11 -18.41 -15.20
C LYS A 352 26.75 -17.71 -15.19
N LEU A 353 26.28 -17.30 -14.01
CA LEU A 353 25.02 -16.60 -13.82
C LEU A 353 25.20 -15.39 -12.88
N THR A 354 24.64 -14.25 -13.26
CA THR A 354 24.67 -13.04 -12.42
C THR A 354 23.29 -12.70 -11.92
N ILE A 355 23.15 -12.61 -10.60
CA ILE A 355 21.96 -12.05 -9.92
C ILE A 355 22.21 -10.58 -9.67
N THR A 356 21.38 -9.72 -10.26
CA THR A 356 21.44 -8.26 -10.06
C THR A 356 20.37 -7.83 -9.04
N SER A 357 20.79 -7.13 -8.01
CA SER A 357 19.95 -6.66 -6.91
C SER A 357 20.29 -5.21 -6.52
N PRO A 358 19.34 -4.41 -6.02
CA PRO A 358 19.69 -3.14 -5.41
C PRO A 358 20.40 -3.36 -4.07
N THR A 359 21.24 -2.39 -3.64
CA THR A 359 21.87 -2.37 -2.32
C THR A 359 20.90 -2.15 -1.16
N LEU A 360 19.60 -2.12 -1.45
CA LEU A 360 18.53 -1.96 -0.47
C LEU A 360 18.27 -3.26 0.30
N GLN A 361 18.24 -3.19 1.64
CA GLN A 361 17.82 -4.33 2.45
C GLN A 361 16.31 -4.58 2.32
N PRO A 362 15.87 -5.85 2.30
CA PRO A 362 16.68 -7.09 2.41
C PRO A 362 17.11 -7.68 1.05
N TYR A 363 16.89 -6.99 -0.07
CA TYR A 363 17.11 -7.51 -1.43
C TYR A 363 18.57 -7.95 -1.66
N ASP A 364 19.53 -7.18 -1.15
CA ASP A 364 20.97 -7.46 -1.22
C ASP A 364 21.31 -8.82 -0.59
N LYS A 365 20.80 -9.05 0.61
CA LYS A 365 21.03 -10.30 1.35
C LYS A 365 20.30 -11.49 0.73
N VAL A 366 19.08 -11.28 0.25
CA VAL A 366 18.31 -12.29 -0.48
C VAL A 366 19.09 -12.76 -1.72
N ALA A 367 19.66 -11.84 -2.50
CA ALA A 367 20.45 -12.20 -3.67
C ALA A 367 21.64 -13.13 -3.31
N VAL A 368 22.29 -12.90 -2.17
CA VAL A 368 23.39 -13.77 -1.68
C VAL A 368 22.87 -15.16 -1.33
N VAL A 369 21.75 -15.25 -0.59
CA VAL A 369 21.16 -16.56 -0.23
C VAL A 369 20.78 -17.36 -1.49
N LEU A 370 20.15 -16.71 -2.50
CA LEU A 370 19.80 -17.38 -3.75
C LEU A 370 21.05 -17.82 -4.52
N ALA A 371 22.11 -17.01 -4.54
CA ALA A 371 23.37 -17.36 -5.18
C ALA A 371 24.00 -18.61 -4.55
N ASP A 372 23.96 -18.74 -3.23
CA ASP A 372 24.47 -19.90 -2.51
C ASP A 372 23.68 -21.18 -2.85
N ASP A 373 22.35 -21.09 -2.95
CA ASP A 373 21.53 -22.22 -3.38
C ASP A 373 21.85 -22.66 -4.82
N LEU A 374 22.04 -21.71 -5.73
CA LEU A 374 22.37 -21.99 -7.13
C LEU A 374 23.78 -22.59 -7.28
N ARG A 375 24.74 -22.20 -6.44
CA ARG A 375 26.09 -22.82 -6.42
C ARG A 375 26.05 -24.30 -5.99
N LYS A 376 25.15 -24.70 -5.09
CA LYS A 376 24.97 -26.11 -4.68
C LYS A 376 24.57 -27.04 -5.83
N VAL A 377 23.94 -26.49 -6.87
CA VAL A 377 23.56 -27.23 -8.06
C VAL A 377 24.55 -27.09 -9.23
N GLY A 378 25.67 -26.41 -9.02
CA GLY A 378 26.80 -26.32 -9.97
C GLY A 378 26.79 -25.04 -10.84
N LEU A 379 25.91 -24.08 -10.56
CA LEU A 379 25.94 -22.79 -11.25
C LEU A 379 27.02 -21.87 -10.66
N ASP A 380 27.91 -21.33 -11.51
CA ASP A 380 28.89 -20.30 -11.10
C ASP A 380 28.19 -18.95 -10.95
N THR A 381 27.60 -18.74 -9.76
CA THR A 381 26.71 -17.59 -9.52
C THR A 381 27.45 -16.44 -8.86
N ASN A 382 27.38 -15.26 -9.50
CA ASN A 382 27.85 -13.98 -8.99
C ASN A 382 26.66 -13.10 -8.55
N VAL A 383 26.87 -12.24 -7.54
CA VAL A 383 25.89 -11.24 -7.10
C VAL A 383 26.42 -9.85 -7.43
N GLN A 384 25.64 -9.12 -8.23
CA GLN A 384 25.89 -7.73 -8.57
C GLN A 384 24.94 -6.81 -7.79
N LEU A 385 25.48 -6.14 -6.79
CA LEU A 385 24.75 -5.14 -6.01
C LEU A 385 24.94 -3.76 -6.62
N LEU A 386 23.85 -3.09 -6.93
CA LEU A 386 23.85 -1.76 -7.55
C LEU A 386 23.08 -0.74 -6.70
N GLU A 387 23.60 0.45 -6.62
CA GLU A 387 22.85 1.59 -6.09
C GLU A 387 21.55 1.79 -6.89
N ARG A 388 20.51 2.34 -6.24
CA ARG A 388 19.14 2.39 -6.79
C ARG A 388 19.08 2.96 -8.21
N ALA A 389 19.80 4.06 -8.49
CA ALA A 389 19.79 4.67 -9.83
C ALA A 389 20.45 3.76 -10.87
N ALA A 390 21.60 3.17 -10.57
CA ALA A 390 22.30 2.22 -11.43
C ALA A 390 21.50 0.94 -11.65
N TYR A 391 20.83 0.44 -10.61
CA TYR A 391 19.94 -0.73 -10.71
C TYR A 391 18.76 -0.47 -11.65
N LEU A 392 18.10 0.70 -11.55
CA LEU A 392 17.00 1.07 -12.44
C LEU A 392 17.48 1.26 -13.88
N ALA A 393 18.65 1.86 -14.09
CA ALA A 393 19.27 2.02 -15.40
C ALA A 393 19.59 0.65 -16.04
N ALA A 394 20.19 -0.28 -15.30
CA ALA A 394 20.47 -1.64 -15.78
C ALA A 394 19.20 -2.39 -16.15
N ARG A 395 18.14 -2.29 -15.35
CA ARG A 395 16.82 -2.86 -15.68
C ARG A 395 16.24 -2.25 -16.94
N GLY A 396 16.28 -0.91 -17.07
CA GLY A 396 15.80 -0.20 -18.25
C GLY A 396 16.59 -0.53 -19.52
N ALA A 397 17.87 -0.88 -19.40
CA ALA A 397 18.68 -1.40 -20.51
C ALA A 397 18.39 -2.88 -20.82
N GLY A 398 17.75 -3.62 -19.91
CA GLY A 398 17.45 -5.05 -20.08
C GLY A 398 18.69 -5.97 -20.05
N THR A 399 19.77 -5.50 -19.42
CA THR A 399 21.06 -6.23 -19.36
C THR A 399 21.15 -7.31 -18.29
N PRO A 400 20.44 -7.22 -17.12
CA PRO A 400 20.54 -8.24 -16.09
C PRO A 400 20.04 -9.62 -16.54
N GLN A 401 20.72 -10.68 -16.10
CA GLN A 401 20.33 -12.08 -16.34
C GLN A 401 19.22 -12.50 -15.38
N VAL A 402 19.44 -12.30 -14.09
CA VAL A 402 18.43 -12.49 -13.04
C VAL A 402 18.29 -11.19 -12.23
N VAL A 403 17.05 -10.77 -12.00
CA VAL A 403 16.74 -9.53 -11.23
C VAL A 403 15.93 -9.87 -10.01
N ILE A 404 16.39 -9.43 -8.84
CA ILE A 404 15.57 -9.45 -7.63
C ILE A 404 14.74 -8.16 -7.59
N THR A 405 13.41 -8.29 -7.63
CA THR A 405 12.51 -7.13 -7.64
C THR A 405 11.23 -7.39 -6.85
N GLY A 406 10.70 -6.33 -6.25
CA GLY A 406 9.38 -6.36 -5.65
C GLY A 406 8.30 -5.86 -6.61
N VAL A 407 7.11 -6.39 -6.43
CA VAL A 407 5.88 -5.93 -7.10
C VAL A 407 4.91 -5.50 -6.05
N THR A 408 4.57 -4.22 -6.05
CA THR A 408 3.52 -3.62 -5.23
C THR A 408 2.44 -3.06 -6.13
N GLY A 409 1.20 -3.11 -5.71
CA GLY A 409 0.11 -2.53 -6.47
C GLY A 409 -1.13 -2.28 -5.63
N PRO A 410 -2.13 -1.56 -6.17
CA PRO A 410 -3.47 -1.54 -5.64
C PRO A 410 -4.03 -2.97 -5.58
N ALA A 411 -5.21 -3.13 -4.97
CA ALA A 411 -5.87 -4.44 -4.89
C ALA A 411 -6.43 -4.92 -6.27
N ASP A 412 -5.77 -4.59 -7.36
CA ASP A 412 -6.05 -5.04 -8.73
C ASP A 412 -4.78 -5.62 -9.36
N PRO A 413 -4.79 -6.86 -9.85
CA PRO A 413 -3.62 -7.54 -10.39
C PRO A 413 -3.20 -7.06 -11.77
N ASP A 414 -4.05 -6.35 -12.49
CA ASP A 414 -3.82 -5.97 -13.88
C ASP A 414 -2.51 -5.20 -14.06
N GLN A 415 -2.38 -4.06 -13.39
CA GLN A 415 -1.21 -3.20 -13.54
C GLN A 415 0.11 -3.86 -13.11
N PRO A 416 0.23 -4.49 -11.93
CA PRO A 416 1.47 -5.14 -11.55
C PRO A 416 1.87 -6.28 -12.49
N LEU A 417 0.93 -7.11 -12.94
CA LEU A 417 1.22 -8.19 -13.88
C LEU A 417 1.55 -7.64 -15.28
N TRP A 418 0.83 -6.62 -15.76
CA TRP A 418 1.12 -5.95 -17.02
C TRP A 418 2.52 -5.37 -17.07
N ASN A 419 2.86 -4.58 -16.05
CA ASN A 419 4.16 -3.93 -15.98
C ASN A 419 5.32 -4.92 -15.91
N LEU A 420 5.13 -6.04 -15.22
CA LEU A 420 6.20 -7.00 -14.98
C LEU A 420 6.32 -8.04 -16.10
N LEU A 421 5.22 -8.38 -16.80
CA LEU A 421 5.15 -9.60 -17.63
C LEU A 421 4.57 -9.39 -19.03
N HIS A 422 3.89 -8.28 -19.35
CA HIS A 422 3.40 -8.02 -20.71
C HIS A 422 4.53 -7.52 -21.63
N SER A 423 4.52 -7.92 -22.90
CA SER A 423 5.59 -7.58 -23.86
C SER A 423 5.70 -6.08 -24.17
N SER A 424 4.60 -5.31 -24.09
CA SER A 424 4.65 -3.84 -24.23
C SER A 424 5.44 -3.15 -23.10
N SER A 425 5.74 -3.88 -22.02
CA SER A 425 6.55 -3.43 -20.89
C SER A 425 7.99 -3.95 -20.92
N PHE A 426 8.47 -4.43 -22.08
CA PHE A 426 9.88 -4.75 -22.25
C PHE A 426 10.77 -3.53 -21.99
N PRO A 427 12.02 -3.73 -21.59
CA PRO A 427 12.94 -2.61 -21.40
C PRO A 427 12.87 -1.56 -22.53
N PRO A 428 12.75 -0.26 -22.18
CA PRO A 428 13.02 0.33 -20.86
C PRO A 428 11.90 0.17 -19.82
N GLY A 429 10.82 -0.57 -20.10
CA GLY A 429 9.81 -0.93 -19.11
C GLY A 429 10.29 -1.97 -18.09
N LEU A 430 9.37 -2.50 -17.29
CA LEU A 430 9.72 -3.34 -16.14
C LEU A 430 9.78 -4.84 -16.45
N ASN A 431 9.29 -5.31 -17.60
CA ASN A 431 9.37 -6.71 -18.01
C ASN A 431 10.78 -7.10 -18.45
N THR A 432 11.67 -7.27 -17.47
CA THR A 432 13.05 -7.70 -17.70
C THR A 432 13.17 -9.17 -18.06
N SER A 433 12.13 -9.98 -17.85
CA SER A 433 12.12 -11.39 -18.29
C SER A 433 12.08 -11.55 -19.81
N ARG A 434 11.60 -10.53 -20.51
CA ARG A 434 11.29 -10.55 -21.95
C ARG A 434 10.37 -11.72 -22.38
N TYR A 435 9.65 -12.26 -21.41
CA TYR A 435 8.61 -13.26 -21.62
C TYR A 435 7.34 -12.59 -22.17
N LYS A 436 6.65 -13.27 -23.09
CA LYS A 436 5.42 -12.80 -23.77
C LYS A 436 4.32 -13.86 -23.85
N GLY A 437 4.50 -14.99 -23.17
CA GLY A 437 3.59 -16.14 -23.31
C GLY A 437 2.22 -15.95 -22.68
N ILE A 438 1.96 -14.82 -22.00
CA ILE A 438 0.66 -14.50 -21.37
C ILE A 438 0.02 -13.21 -21.91
N ASP A 439 0.58 -12.57 -22.92
CA ASP A 439 0.08 -11.29 -23.46
C ASP A 439 -1.41 -11.34 -23.75
N GLN A 440 -1.85 -12.33 -24.54
CA GLN A 440 -3.25 -12.49 -24.91
C GLN A 440 -4.17 -12.72 -23.70
N LEU A 441 -3.69 -13.44 -22.68
CA LEU A 441 -4.46 -13.66 -21.46
C LEU A 441 -4.58 -12.38 -20.62
N LEU A 442 -3.50 -11.59 -20.52
CA LEU A 442 -3.51 -10.29 -19.85
C LEU A 442 -4.44 -9.31 -20.58
N GLU A 443 -4.33 -9.23 -21.92
CA GLU A 443 -5.19 -8.38 -22.76
C GLU A 443 -6.66 -8.76 -22.61
N ALA A 444 -6.98 -10.07 -22.61
CA ALA A 444 -8.34 -10.55 -22.38
C ALA A 444 -8.85 -10.21 -20.97
N ALA A 445 -8.02 -10.43 -19.93
CA ALA A 445 -8.39 -10.14 -18.54
C ALA A 445 -8.60 -8.63 -18.31
N GLN A 446 -7.80 -7.80 -18.98
CA GLN A 446 -7.88 -6.34 -18.87
C GLN A 446 -9.22 -5.78 -19.35
N VAL A 447 -9.88 -6.44 -20.29
CA VAL A 447 -11.14 -5.98 -20.88
C VAL A 447 -12.36 -6.83 -20.50
N GLU A 448 -12.21 -7.89 -19.71
CA GLU A 448 -13.32 -8.76 -19.29
C GLU A 448 -14.16 -8.13 -18.19
N LEU A 449 -15.44 -7.88 -18.44
CA LEU A 449 -16.39 -7.30 -17.48
C LEU A 449 -17.04 -8.34 -16.57
N ASP A 450 -17.17 -9.57 -17.04
CA ASP A 450 -17.70 -10.66 -16.22
C ASP A 450 -16.63 -11.08 -15.20
N ARG A 451 -16.95 -10.87 -13.92
CA ARG A 451 -16.03 -11.16 -12.80
C ARG A 451 -15.57 -12.62 -12.79
N THR A 452 -16.48 -13.58 -13.04
CA THR A 452 -16.14 -15.00 -13.01
C THR A 452 -15.17 -15.38 -14.14
N LYS A 453 -15.39 -14.85 -15.33
CA LYS A 453 -14.50 -15.06 -16.46
C LYS A 453 -13.15 -14.37 -16.23
N ARG A 454 -13.16 -13.16 -15.67
CA ARG A 454 -11.93 -12.43 -15.34
C ARG A 454 -11.08 -13.20 -14.32
N LEU A 455 -11.69 -13.74 -13.24
CA LEU A 455 -11.00 -14.60 -12.27
C LEU A 455 -10.40 -15.85 -12.93
N ALA A 456 -11.14 -16.48 -13.85
CA ALA A 456 -10.65 -17.65 -14.59
C ALA A 456 -9.44 -17.30 -15.48
N LEU A 457 -9.42 -16.13 -16.12
CA LEU A 457 -8.27 -15.65 -16.91
C LEU A 457 -7.04 -15.43 -16.02
N TYR A 458 -7.18 -14.77 -14.87
CA TYR A 458 -6.04 -14.60 -13.94
C TYR A 458 -5.53 -15.91 -13.39
N ARG A 459 -6.41 -16.89 -13.20
CA ARG A 459 -5.98 -18.24 -12.84
C ARG A 459 -5.15 -18.90 -13.98
N GLN A 460 -5.60 -18.80 -15.22
CA GLN A 460 -4.85 -19.30 -16.38
C GLN A 460 -3.49 -18.63 -16.52
N ILE A 461 -3.42 -17.30 -16.32
CA ILE A 461 -2.17 -16.54 -16.29
C ILE A 461 -1.20 -17.15 -15.27
N GLN A 462 -1.64 -17.38 -14.05
CA GLN A 462 -0.78 -17.89 -12.97
C GLN A 462 -0.33 -19.33 -13.24
N LEU A 463 -1.21 -20.18 -13.79
CA LEU A 463 -0.84 -21.54 -14.22
C LEU A 463 0.22 -21.51 -15.30
N LYS A 464 0.06 -20.64 -16.31
CA LYS A 464 1.01 -20.51 -17.42
C LYS A 464 2.37 -19.97 -16.95
N LEU A 465 2.37 -19.00 -16.04
CA LEU A 465 3.61 -18.51 -15.43
C LEU A 465 4.33 -19.57 -14.62
N ARG A 466 3.58 -20.44 -13.94
CA ARG A 466 4.14 -21.58 -13.21
C ARG A 466 4.72 -22.61 -14.15
N GLU A 467 4.07 -22.87 -15.26
CA GLU A 467 4.56 -23.78 -16.29
C GLU A 467 5.85 -23.26 -16.94
N ASP A 468 5.87 -22.00 -17.42
CA ASP A 468 6.93 -21.45 -18.24
C ASP A 468 8.12 -20.87 -17.44
N VAL A 469 7.92 -20.60 -16.15
CA VAL A 469 8.95 -20.12 -15.20
C VAL A 469 9.71 -18.85 -15.66
N PRO A 470 9.07 -17.78 -16.13
CA PRO A 470 9.77 -16.53 -16.41
C PRO A 470 10.15 -15.78 -15.13
N ILE A 471 9.51 -16.13 -14.02
CA ILE A 471 9.62 -15.50 -12.72
C ILE A 471 9.49 -16.56 -11.62
N VAL A 472 10.27 -16.43 -10.56
CA VAL A 472 10.16 -17.24 -9.35
C VAL A 472 9.76 -16.34 -8.19
N PRO A 473 8.52 -16.44 -7.69
CA PRO A 473 8.10 -15.74 -6.47
C PRO A 473 8.87 -16.27 -5.26
N LEU A 474 9.50 -15.38 -4.49
CA LEU A 474 10.38 -15.75 -3.38
C LEU A 474 9.65 -15.71 -2.03
N TYR A 475 8.96 -14.62 -1.76
CA TYR A 475 8.15 -14.43 -0.55
C TYR A 475 7.18 -13.27 -0.70
N ASN A 476 6.15 -13.27 0.13
CA ASN A 476 5.27 -12.12 0.35
C ASN A 476 5.72 -11.36 1.58
N ASP A 477 5.73 -10.03 1.48
CA ASP A 477 5.93 -9.20 2.66
C ASP A 477 4.75 -9.35 3.63
N GLN A 478 5.09 -9.23 4.91
CA GLN A 478 4.13 -9.17 5.99
C GLN A 478 4.23 -7.80 6.65
N LEU A 479 3.09 -7.19 6.87
CA LEU A 479 2.98 -5.96 7.63
C LEU A 479 2.72 -6.30 9.09
N PHE A 480 3.58 -5.84 9.97
CA PHE A 480 3.43 -5.96 11.41
C PHE A 480 3.09 -4.60 12.01
N ALA A 481 2.19 -4.62 12.97
CA ALA A 481 1.91 -3.48 13.82
C ALA A 481 1.74 -3.96 15.26
N ALA A 482 2.21 -3.16 16.21
CA ALA A 482 2.01 -3.44 17.62
C ALA A 482 1.11 -2.35 18.23
N THR A 483 0.13 -2.75 19.04
CA THR A 483 -0.82 -1.84 19.69
C THR A 483 -0.87 -2.09 21.19
N ARG A 484 -1.10 -1.04 21.97
CA ARG A 484 -1.41 -1.16 23.39
C ARG A 484 -2.81 -1.74 23.59
N ALA A 485 -3.03 -2.45 24.70
CA ALA A 485 -4.26 -3.18 25.00
C ALA A 485 -5.55 -2.33 24.92
N GLY A 486 -5.48 -1.04 25.25
CA GLY A 486 -6.61 -0.12 25.16
C GLY A 486 -6.98 0.31 23.74
N VAL A 487 -6.17 0.01 22.72
CA VAL A 487 -6.47 0.33 21.33
C VAL A 487 -7.35 -0.76 20.74
N LYS A 488 -8.57 -0.40 20.32
CA LYS A 488 -9.54 -1.31 19.69
C LYS A 488 -9.86 -0.85 18.28
N GLY A 489 -10.23 -1.80 17.39
CA GLY A 489 -10.63 -1.50 16.02
C GLY A 489 -9.47 -1.11 15.08
N PHE A 490 -8.22 -1.21 15.52
CA PHE A 490 -7.06 -1.04 14.67
C PHE A 490 -6.75 -2.34 13.90
N ALA A 491 -6.46 -2.21 12.61
CA ALA A 491 -5.91 -3.29 11.79
C ALA A 491 -4.94 -2.70 10.76
N PRO A 492 -3.77 -3.33 10.53
CA PRO A 492 -2.88 -2.92 9.45
C PRO A 492 -3.53 -3.26 8.10
N ASP A 493 -3.31 -2.39 7.11
CA ASP A 493 -3.88 -2.53 5.77
C ASP A 493 -2.85 -3.17 4.82
N PRO A 494 -3.24 -4.13 3.95
CA PRO A 494 -2.32 -4.79 3.00
C PRO A 494 -1.53 -3.86 2.09
N GLN A 495 -1.99 -2.63 1.88
CA GLN A 495 -1.32 -1.62 1.06
C GLN A 495 -0.33 -0.74 1.86
N PHE A 496 0.14 -1.19 3.01
CA PHE A 496 1.00 -0.42 3.92
C PHE A 496 0.35 0.88 4.41
N THR A 497 -0.97 0.89 4.54
CA THR A 497 -1.71 2.00 5.12
C THR A 497 -2.39 1.58 6.41
N MET A 498 -3.06 2.51 7.04
CA MET A 498 -3.90 2.27 8.22
C MET A 498 -5.10 3.19 8.20
N ASN A 499 -6.14 2.82 8.92
CA ASN A 499 -7.33 3.64 9.09
C ASN A 499 -7.62 3.83 10.59
N ALA A 500 -7.53 5.09 11.06
CA ALA A 500 -7.84 5.44 12.44
C ALA A 500 -9.35 5.70 12.67
N TYR A 501 -10.16 5.78 11.62
CA TYR A 501 -11.59 6.09 11.75
C TYR A 501 -12.37 5.09 12.63
N PRO A 502 -12.20 3.74 12.50
CA PRO A 502 -12.89 2.78 13.37
C PRO A 502 -12.25 2.65 14.76
N VAL A 503 -11.08 3.25 15.00
CA VAL A 503 -10.31 3.04 16.22
C VAL A 503 -10.96 3.72 17.42
N THR A 504 -10.92 3.03 18.58
CA THR A 504 -11.28 3.57 19.89
C THR A 504 -10.14 3.35 20.87
N ILE A 505 -10.05 4.21 21.87
CA ILE A 505 -9.16 4.05 23.02
C ILE A 505 -10.02 3.81 24.25
N GLU A 506 -9.84 2.63 24.86
CA GLU A 506 -10.39 2.26 26.16
C GLU A 506 -9.32 2.48 27.23
N LYS A 507 -9.75 2.89 28.42
CA LYS A 507 -8.85 3.11 29.57
C LYS A 507 -8.57 1.83 30.31
#